data_d0d260cc1b76adadfa0d6cdf579686e2
#
_entry.id   d0d260cc1b76adadfa0d6cdf579686e2
#
_cell.length_a   1.000
_cell.length_b   1.000
_cell.length_c   1.000
_cell.angle_alpha   90.00
_cell.angle_beta   90.00
_cell.angle_gamma   90.00
#
_symmetry.space_group_name_H-M   'P 1'
#
loop_
_entity.id
_entity.type
_entity.pdbx_description
1 polymer ?
#
loop_
_entity_poly.entity_id
_entity_poly.type
_entity_poly.pdbx_seq_one_letter_code
_entity_poly.pdbx_strand_id
1 'polypeptide(L)'
;MKLALISGDGLPVSGLLTIFRNVIESELGNGTLELPVVADLGFSWRPDKQHFFPRGSEECGYPDWMATSDAVPLGAGRAELMRELTGIRGAVARAGALDEEERADLRRRVEALAGPYEEYFTRWFEEHGVDWVCAVNMTLSDAVPVTLGLHRAAARRWPPGVPGGVLFWDHDLFGTCAIFEDGARVYPPSPNEFTPVPGTHPCHRWAVISPALAEEVKGYPTRLEATTLPNVLPTPAPEGPGDRHASFLAQRGLAPDRPLLLVPVRVFQVKGVEIAVEMFAEMQRICAERGAPAPCLLVFGSLDEDPPYAKKVVSVVQELNVQDDVVFLDGVPLSSHQDAAGRWRLDEIDLLALCRASGGAVLFTPNTSDVESVGLGPALAAIAEVPCAVTEYACFEDIYGTRSSCVRMSGGAEIPAAAGRLLDLMARNRQGDPEVREALRRDREQVLRAFDPDPWRKLLREMADEVDGPGPARHPRNEV
;
A
#
# COMPACT_ATOMS: atom_id res chain seq x y z
N MET A 1 -22.33 -2.44 10.68
CA MET A 1 -22.17 -2.05 9.26
C MET A 1 -21.30 -3.09 8.55
N LYS A 2 -21.77 -3.60 7.40
CA LYS A 2 -21.00 -4.49 6.51
C LYS A 2 -20.15 -3.68 5.54
N LEU A 3 -18.85 -3.60 5.80
CA LEU A 3 -17.88 -2.96 4.91
C LEU A 3 -17.31 -3.99 3.93
N ALA A 4 -17.12 -3.59 2.69
CA ALA A 4 -16.41 -4.35 1.68
C ALA A 4 -15.22 -3.56 1.13
N LEU A 5 -14.20 -4.24 0.63
CA LEU A 5 -13.02 -3.67 -0.02
C LEU A 5 -13.01 -3.98 -1.51
N ILE A 6 -12.71 -2.97 -2.34
CA ILE A 6 -12.33 -3.15 -3.74
C ILE A 6 -10.96 -2.52 -3.92
N SER A 7 -9.96 -3.32 -4.34
CA SER A 7 -8.58 -2.85 -4.52
C SER A 7 -8.26 -2.59 -5.99
N GLY A 8 -7.91 -1.36 -6.33
CA GLY A 8 -7.60 -0.93 -7.69
C GLY A 8 -6.26 -1.43 -8.22
N ASP A 9 -5.31 -1.81 -7.36
CA ASP A 9 -3.97 -2.28 -7.78
C ASP A 9 -3.94 -3.74 -8.25
N GLY A 10 -4.96 -4.53 -7.91
CA GLY A 10 -5.11 -5.91 -8.38
C GLY A 10 -4.04 -6.86 -7.90
N LEU A 11 -3.44 -6.62 -6.74
CA LEU A 11 -2.42 -7.46 -6.15
C LEU A 11 -2.95 -8.23 -4.93
N PRO A 12 -2.52 -9.48 -4.70
CA PRO A 12 -2.92 -10.26 -3.52
C PRO A 12 -2.34 -9.69 -2.23
N VAL A 13 -1.20 -9.04 -2.33
CA VAL A 13 -0.51 -8.36 -1.24
C VAL A 13 0.08 -7.06 -1.77
N SER A 14 -0.20 -5.95 -1.11
CA SER A 14 0.30 -4.63 -1.52
C SER A 14 0.36 -3.67 -0.33
N GLY A 15 1.06 -2.55 -0.50
CA GLY A 15 1.07 -1.47 0.48
C GLY A 15 -0.33 -0.91 0.75
N LEU A 16 -1.21 -0.85 -0.26
CA LEU A 16 -2.59 -0.39 -0.10
C LEU A 16 -3.39 -1.32 0.82
N LEU A 17 -3.25 -2.64 0.62
CA LEU A 17 -3.89 -3.64 1.46
C LEU A 17 -3.34 -3.63 2.89
N THR A 18 -2.03 -3.44 3.05
CA THR A 18 -1.40 -3.30 4.37
C THR A 18 -1.97 -2.11 5.14
N ILE A 19 -2.14 -0.95 4.47
CA ILE A 19 -2.73 0.22 5.11
C ILE A 19 -4.21 0.00 5.42
N PHE A 20 -4.97 -0.61 4.50
CA PHE A 20 -6.36 -0.98 4.77
C PHE A 20 -6.47 -1.93 5.97
N ARG A 21 -5.58 -2.95 6.06
CA ARG A 21 -5.47 -3.81 7.25
C ARG A 21 -5.31 -2.98 8.52
N ASN A 22 -4.38 -2.03 8.53
CA ASN A 22 -4.11 -1.21 9.71
C ASN A 22 -5.35 -0.37 10.12
N VAL A 23 -6.11 0.14 9.14
CA VAL A 23 -7.38 0.84 9.40
C VAL A 23 -8.37 -0.09 10.10
N ILE A 24 -8.61 -1.28 9.53
CA ILE A 24 -9.57 -2.23 10.11
C ILE A 24 -9.12 -2.71 11.49
N GLU A 25 -7.84 -3.07 11.65
CA GLU A 25 -7.31 -3.52 12.94
C GLU A 25 -7.38 -2.46 14.02
N SER A 26 -7.29 -1.17 13.68
CA SER A 26 -7.49 -0.07 14.62
C SER A 26 -8.94 0.03 15.13
N GLU A 27 -9.90 -0.60 14.43
CA GLU A 27 -11.32 -0.57 14.73
C GLU A 27 -11.88 -1.90 15.23
N LEU A 28 -11.06 -2.97 15.26
CA LEU A 28 -11.48 -4.26 15.80
C LEU A 28 -11.89 -4.11 17.27
N GLY A 29 -13.04 -4.66 17.63
CA GLY A 29 -13.58 -4.60 18.99
C GLY A 29 -14.44 -3.36 19.30
N ASN A 30 -14.50 -2.36 18.42
CA ASN A 30 -15.34 -1.18 18.62
C ASN A 30 -16.82 -1.43 18.27
N GLY A 31 -17.14 -2.57 17.64
CA GLY A 31 -18.51 -2.93 17.24
C GLY A 31 -19.06 -2.14 16.05
N THR A 32 -18.24 -1.33 15.41
CA THR A 32 -18.63 -0.52 14.23
C THR A 32 -18.76 -1.39 12.99
N LEU A 33 -17.86 -2.37 12.82
CA LEU A 33 -17.77 -3.25 11.66
C LEU A 33 -18.34 -4.65 11.95
N GLU A 34 -19.11 -5.19 11.00
CA GLU A 34 -19.52 -6.58 10.96
C GLU A 34 -18.49 -7.39 10.17
N LEU A 35 -17.90 -8.41 10.79
CA LEU A 35 -16.85 -9.22 10.20
C LEU A 35 -17.41 -10.53 9.61
N PRO A 36 -16.77 -11.12 8.59
CA PRO A 36 -15.57 -10.64 7.93
C PRO A 36 -15.85 -9.48 6.96
N VAL A 37 -14.81 -8.65 6.71
CA VAL A 37 -14.79 -7.71 5.58
C VAL A 37 -14.57 -8.50 4.31
N VAL A 38 -15.48 -8.37 3.35
CA VAL A 38 -15.35 -9.04 2.04
C VAL A 38 -14.50 -8.17 1.11
N ALA A 39 -13.53 -8.79 0.43
CA ALA A 39 -12.58 -8.07 -0.40
C ALA A 39 -12.54 -8.62 -1.83
N ASP A 40 -12.71 -7.76 -2.82
CA ASP A 40 -12.33 -8.00 -4.21
C ASP A 40 -10.98 -7.32 -4.48
N LEU A 41 -9.95 -8.12 -4.71
CA LEU A 41 -8.56 -7.67 -4.88
C LEU A 41 -8.20 -7.42 -6.33
N GLY A 42 -9.17 -7.29 -7.21
CA GLY A 42 -8.94 -7.01 -8.62
C GLY A 42 -8.66 -8.24 -9.48
N PHE A 43 -8.85 -9.43 -8.96
CA PHE A 43 -8.61 -10.67 -9.70
C PHE A 43 -9.40 -10.74 -11.01
N SER A 44 -10.61 -10.20 -11.07
CA SER A 44 -11.50 -10.24 -12.24
C SER A 44 -11.12 -9.22 -13.34
N TRP A 45 -10.42 -8.15 -13.01
CA TRP A 45 -10.07 -7.09 -13.98
C TRP A 45 -8.56 -6.81 -14.11
N ARG A 46 -7.72 -7.51 -13.37
CA ARG A 46 -6.26 -7.43 -13.47
C ARG A 46 -5.65 -8.78 -13.87
N PRO A 47 -6.02 -9.30 -15.07
CA PRO A 47 -5.50 -10.58 -15.53
C PRO A 47 -3.98 -10.58 -15.72
N ASP A 48 -3.35 -9.42 -15.87
CA ASP A 48 -1.89 -9.22 -15.87
C ASP A 48 -1.25 -9.54 -14.52
N LYS A 49 -1.99 -9.38 -13.43
CA LYS A 49 -1.50 -9.60 -12.06
C LYS A 49 -1.84 -10.99 -11.49
N GLN A 50 -2.59 -11.79 -12.23
CA GLN A 50 -3.06 -13.10 -11.72
C GLN A 50 -1.93 -14.07 -11.38
N HIS A 51 -0.74 -13.91 -11.96
CA HIS A 51 0.42 -14.74 -11.63
C HIS A 51 0.98 -14.47 -10.23
N PHE A 52 0.64 -13.31 -9.62
CA PHE A 52 0.97 -13.02 -8.22
C PHE A 52 0.01 -13.69 -7.24
N PHE A 53 -1.19 -14.09 -7.69
CA PHE A 53 -2.14 -14.76 -6.82
C PHE A 53 -1.74 -16.24 -6.70
N PRO A 54 -1.47 -16.75 -5.50
CA PRO A 54 -1.25 -18.16 -5.26
C PRO A 54 -2.51 -18.95 -5.59
N ARG A 55 -2.37 -20.26 -5.73
CA ARG A 55 -3.48 -21.16 -6.11
C ARG A 55 -4.56 -21.33 -5.05
N GLY A 56 -4.40 -20.71 -3.87
CA GLY A 56 -5.37 -20.69 -2.80
C GLY A 56 -5.20 -19.44 -1.93
N SER A 57 -6.29 -18.88 -1.44
CA SER A 57 -6.28 -17.75 -0.52
C SER A 57 -5.50 -18.01 0.78
N GLU A 58 -5.40 -19.28 1.18
CA GLU A 58 -4.66 -19.74 2.35
C GLU A 58 -3.14 -19.43 2.27
N GLU A 59 -2.59 -19.32 1.06
CA GLU A 59 -1.16 -19.00 0.88
C GLU A 59 -0.85 -17.50 0.96
N CYS A 60 -1.87 -16.62 0.95
CA CYS A 60 -1.68 -15.17 1.01
C CYS A 60 -1.53 -14.62 2.43
N GLY A 61 -1.90 -15.38 3.46
CA GLY A 61 -1.85 -14.93 4.85
C GLY A 61 -2.77 -13.74 5.10
N TYR A 62 -4.05 -13.88 4.73
CA TYR A 62 -5.06 -12.89 5.08
C TYR A 62 -5.49 -13.07 6.53
N PRO A 63 -5.78 -11.96 7.26
CA PRO A 63 -6.32 -12.04 8.60
C PRO A 63 -7.70 -12.72 8.63
N ASP A 64 -8.06 -13.37 9.74
CA ASP A 64 -9.35 -14.07 9.90
C ASP A 64 -10.58 -13.17 9.69
N TRP A 65 -10.42 -11.87 9.88
CA TRP A 65 -11.49 -10.91 9.66
C TRP A 65 -11.69 -10.52 8.19
N MET A 66 -10.84 -11.00 7.26
CA MET A 66 -10.89 -10.69 5.82
C MET A 66 -11.28 -11.94 5.02
N ALA A 67 -12.32 -11.83 4.21
CA ALA A 67 -12.73 -12.86 3.27
C ALA A 67 -12.53 -12.37 1.84
N THR A 68 -11.69 -13.04 1.06
CA THR A 68 -11.53 -12.72 -0.37
C THR A 68 -12.65 -13.33 -1.18
N SER A 69 -13.18 -12.56 -2.13
CA SER A 69 -14.13 -13.10 -3.10
C SER A 69 -13.39 -13.72 -4.28
N ASP A 70 -13.77 -14.96 -4.63
CA ASP A 70 -13.34 -15.62 -5.85
C ASP A 70 -14.16 -15.06 -7.03
N ALA A 71 -13.77 -13.86 -7.49
CA ALA A 71 -14.43 -13.23 -8.60
C ALA A 71 -14.20 -14.05 -9.89
N VAL A 72 -15.27 -14.54 -10.46
CA VAL A 72 -15.20 -15.24 -11.75
C VAL A 72 -14.85 -14.23 -12.83
N PRO A 73 -13.77 -14.45 -13.61
CA PRO A 73 -13.45 -13.58 -14.73
C PRO A 73 -14.64 -13.49 -15.68
N LEU A 74 -14.97 -12.28 -16.13
CA LEU A 74 -15.93 -12.08 -17.21
C LEU A 74 -15.52 -12.97 -18.38
N GLY A 75 -16.46 -13.67 -19.01
CA GLY A 75 -16.25 -14.76 -19.96
C GLY A 75 -15.39 -14.53 -21.21
N ALA A 76 -14.70 -13.39 -21.28
CA ALA A 76 -13.65 -13.12 -22.26
C ALA A 76 -12.36 -13.88 -21.88
N GLY A 77 -11.62 -14.36 -22.89
CA GLY A 77 -10.29 -14.93 -22.64
C GLY A 77 -9.37 -13.92 -21.99
N ARG A 78 -8.57 -14.35 -20.99
CA ARG A 78 -7.65 -13.51 -20.21
C ARG A 78 -6.83 -12.53 -21.05
N ALA A 79 -6.20 -13.05 -22.13
CA ALA A 79 -5.36 -12.27 -23.01
C ALA A 79 -6.14 -11.24 -23.83
N GLU A 80 -7.39 -11.53 -24.16
CA GLU A 80 -8.26 -10.61 -24.90
C GLU A 80 -8.74 -9.48 -23.99
N LEU A 81 -9.22 -9.78 -22.79
CA LEU A 81 -9.60 -8.78 -21.80
C LEU A 81 -8.42 -7.85 -21.49
N MET A 82 -7.21 -8.40 -21.31
CA MET A 82 -6.02 -7.63 -21.02
C MET A 82 -5.65 -6.66 -22.17
N ARG A 83 -5.67 -7.15 -23.41
CA ARG A 83 -5.40 -6.29 -24.57
C ARG A 83 -6.43 -5.16 -24.67
N GLU A 84 -7.68 -5.46 -24.41
CA GLU A 84 -8.75 -4.48 -24.49
C GLU A 84 -8.62 -3.41 -23.39
N LEU A 85 -8.43 -3.80 -22.12
CA LEU A 85 -8.23 -2.88 -21.00
C LEU A 85 -6.98 -2.01 -21.19
N THR A 86 -5.86 -2.61 -21.61
CA THR A 86 -4.61 -1.87 -21.91
C THR A 86 -4.81 -0.90 -23.07
N GLY A 87 -5.53 -1.31 -24.12
CA GLY A 87 -5.84 -0.46 -25.26
C GLY A 87 -6.73 0.73 -24.87
N ILE A 88 -7.74 0.50 -24.03
CA ILE A 88 -8.59 1.57 -23.48
C ILE A 88 -7.76 2.52 -22.60
N ARG A 89 -6.94 2.01 -21.66
CA ARG A 89 -6.07 2.83 -20.82
C ARG A 89 -5.20 3.78 -21.65
N GLY A 90 -4.50 3.23 -22.65
CA GLY A 90 -3.63 4.01 -23.53
C GLY A 90 -4.39 5.06 -24.38
N ALA A 91 -5.62 4.75 -24.84
CA ALA A 91 -6.45 5.70 -25.55
C ALA A 91 -6.96 6.81 -24.63
N VAL A 92 -7.42 6.48 -23.42
CA VAL A 92 -7.85 7.44 -22.38
C VAL A 92 -6.71 8.39 -21.99
N ALA A 93 -5.48 7.88 -21.85
CA ALA A 93 -4.31 8.70 -21.54
C ALA A 93 -4.06 9.78 -22.61
N ARG A 94 -4.42 9.50 -23.86
CA ARG A 94 -4.24 10.38 -25.02
C ARG A 94 -5.54 10.99 -25.55
N ALA A 95 -6.61 11.00 -24.75
CA ALA A 95 -7.95 11.43 -25.19
C ALA A 95 -7.95 12.82 -25.87
N GLY A 96 -7.09 13.74 -25.41
CA GLY A 96 -6.96 15.07 -26.05
C GLY A 96 -6.45 15.06 -27.48
N ALA A 97 -5.77 13.99 -27.93
CA ALA A 97 -5.24 13.85 -29.28
C ALA A 97 -6.13 13.02 -30.22
N LEU A 98 -7.21 12.42 -29.70
CA LEU A 98 -8.14 11.60 -30.49
C LEU A 98 -9.07 12.48 -31.34
N ASP A 99 -9.35 12.04 -32.55
CA ASP A 99 -10.41 12.63 -33.38
C ASP A 99 -11.82 12.15 -32.94
N GLU A 100 -12.87 12.63 -33.57
CA GLU A 100 -14.25 12.35 -33.16
C GLU A 100 -14.64 10.88 -33.40
N GLU A 101 -14.11 10.24 -34.44
CA GLU A 101 -14.37 8.83 -34.73
C GLU A 101 -13.68 7.94 -33.72
N GLU A 102 -12.41 8.22 -33.40
CA GLU A 102 -11.63 7.53 -32.36
C GLU A 102 -12.27 7.68 -30.97
N ARG A 103 -12.76 8.88 -30.62
CA ARG A 103 -13.51 9.12 -29.37
C ARG A 103 -14.80 8.32 -29.30
N ALA A 104 -15.56 8.28 -30.41
CA ALA A 104 -16.79 7.50 -30.49
C ALA A 104 -16.50 5.99 -30.36
N ASP A 105 -15.41 5.51 -30.96
CA ASP A 105 -14.98 4.12 -30.81
C ASP A 105 -14.57 3.81 -29.37
N LEU A 106 -13.73 4.65 -28.77
CA LEU A 106 -13.31 4.48 -27.36
C LEU A 106 -14.53 4.46 -26.42
N ARG A 107 -15.51 5.33 -26.65
CA ARG A 107 -16.74 5.34 -25.84
C ARG A 107 -17.52 4.03 -25.96
N ARG A 108 -17.65 3.48 -27.18
CA ARG A 108 -18.30 2.17 -27.39
C ARG A 108 -17.57 1.04 -26.64
N ARG A 109 -16.23 1.03 -26.69
CA ARG A 109 -15.40 0.02 -26.04
C ARG A 109 -15.50 0.09 -24.50
N VAL A 110 -15.44 1.31 -23.96
CA VAL A 110 -15.64 1.53 -22.51
C VAL A 110 -17.02 1.04 -22.07
N GLU A 111 -18.08 1.39 -22.79
CA GLU A 111 -19.45 0.97 -22.50
C GLU A 111 -19.65 -0.54 -22.61
N ALA A 112 -19.03 -1.19 -23.60
CA ALA A 112 -19.14 -2.64 -23.83
C ALA A 112 -18.60 -3.45 -22.63
N LEU A 113 -17.58 -2.93 -21.93
CA LEU A 113 -17.03 -3.58 -20.74
C LEU A 113 -17.67 -3.07 -19.45
N ALA A 114 -18.12 -1.84 -19.37
CA ALA A 114 -18.72 -1.29 -18.15
C ALA A 114 -20.01 -2.01 -17.74
N GLY A 115 -20.86 -2.41 -18.70
CA GLY A 115 -22.10 -3.12 -18.44
C GLY A 115 -21.88 -4.44 -17.67
N PRO A 116 -21.04 -5.37 -18.16
CA PRO A 116 -20.70 -6.59 -17.44
C PRO A 116 -20.13 -6.36 -16.02
N TYR A 117 -19.33 -5.33 -15.82
CA TYR A 117 -18.82 -4.97 -14.46
C TYR A 117 -19.91 -4.36 -13.57
N GLU A 118 -20.83 -3.58 -14.13
CA GLU A 118 -22.02 -3.10 -13.40
C GLU A 118 -22.87 -4.27 -12.88
N GLU A 119 -23.13 -5.28 -13.73
CA GLU A 119 -23.85 -6.47 -13.33
C GLU A 119 -23.09 -7.30 -12.27
N TYR A 120 -21.77 -7.41 -12.44
CA TYR A 120 -20.89 -8.08 -11.50
C TYR A 120 -20.97 -7.44 -10.12
N PHE A 121 -20.70 -6.14 -9.99
CA PHE A 121 -20.72 -5.44 -8.71
C PHE A 121 -22.12 -5.39 -8.09
N THR A 122 -23.18 -5.25 -8.91
CA THR A 122 -24.56 -5.28 -8.41
C THR A 122 -24.84 -6.60 -7.69
N ARG A 123 -24.52 -7.74 -8.32
CA ARG A 123 -24.69 -9.07 -7.70
C ARG A 123 -23.81 -9.23 -6.47
N TRP A 124 -22.55 -8.80 -6.56
CA TRP A 124 -21.59 -8.93 -5.47
C TRP A 124 -22.03 -8.17 -4.22
N PHE A 125 -22.57 -6.95 -4.38
CA PHE A 125 -23.13 -6.17 -3.27
C PHE A 125 -24.34 -6.85 -2.63
N GLU A 126 -25.19 -7.48 -3.44
CA GLU A 126 -26.38 -8.19 -2.97
C GLU A 126 -26.02 -9.49 -2.25
N GLU A 127 -25.17 -10.32 -2.84
CA GLU A 127 -24.73 -11.61 -2.30
C GLU A 127 -24.04 -11.47 -0.93
N HIS A 128 -23.26 -10.43 -0.77
CA HIS A 128 -22.55 -10.17 0.49
C HIS A 128 -23.30 -9.23 1.44
N GLY A 129 -24.42 -8.67 1.02
CA GLY A 129 -25.21 -7.74 1.85
C GLY A 129 -24.43 -6.49 2.24
N VAL A 130 -23.64 -5.94 1.31
CA VAL A 130 -22.74 -4.80 1.53
C VAL A 130 -23.54 -3.54 1.84
N ASP A 131 -23.13 -2.83 2.90
CA ASP A 131 -23.64 -1.50 3.24
C ASP A 131 -22.76 -0.40 2.66
N TRP A 132 -21.44 -0.54 2.80
CA TRP A 132 -20.44 0.38 2.28
C TRP A 132 -19.29 -0.34 1.60
N VAL A 133 -18.78 0.27 0.55
CA VAL A 133 -17.57 -0.18 -0.16
C VAL A 133 -16.45 0.83 0.10
N CYS A 134 -15.27 0.36 0.51
CA CYS A 134 -14.03 1.10 0.42
C CYS A 134 -13.35 0.74 -0.91
N ALA A 135 -13.34 1.67 -1.86
CA ALA A 135 -12.76 1.50 -3.20
C ALA A 135 -11.40 2.20 -3.25
N VAL A 136 -10.32 1.44 -3.10
CA VAL A 136 -8.95 1.97 -2.98
C VAL A 136 -8.33 2.17 -4.36
N ASN A 137 -7.83 3.38 -4.65
CA ASN A 137 -7.24 3.77 -5.94
C ASN A 137 -8.13 3.45 -7.16
N MET A 138 -9.44 3.54 -6.99
CA MET A 138 -10.38 3.28 -8.10
C MET A 138 -10.67 4.52 -8.95
N THR A 139 -10.34 5.73 -8.48
CA THR A 139 -10.43 6.96 -9.30
C THR A 139 -9.31 6.99 -10.33
N LEU A 140 -8.07 6.72 -9.92
CA LEU A 140 -6.93 6.49 -10.80
C LEU A 140 -6.88 5.01 -11.21
N SER A 141 -7.81 4.56 -12.02
CA SER A 141 -7.94 3.15 -12.37
C SER A 141 -7.19 2.79 -13.65
N ASP A 142 -6.46 1.69 -13.63
CA ASP A 142 -5.94 1.05 -14.84
C ASP A 142 -7.07 0.55 -15.76
N ALA A 143 -8.26 0.36 -15.20
CA ALA A 143 -9.41 -0.21 -15.88
C ALA A 143 -10.64 0.72 -15.77
N VAL A 144 -10.65 1.79 -16.57
CA VAL A 144 -11.76 2.78 -16.66
C VAL A 144 -13.14 2.13 -16.74
N PRO A 145 -13.39 1.07 -17.57
CA PRO A 145 -14.69 0.42 -17.61
C PRO A 145 -15.13 -0.19 -16.28
N VAL A 146 -14.18 -0.67 -15.49
CA VAL A 146 -14.45 -1.27 -14.16
C VAL A 146 -14.92 -0.19 -13.19
N THR A 147 -14.22 0.95 -13.14
CA THR A 147 -14.63 2.08 -12.30
C THR A 147 -16.00 2.61 -12.72
N LEU A 148 -16.28 2.71 -14.03
CA LEU A 148 -17.58 3.12 -14.52
C LEU A 148 -18.68 2.12 -14.12
N GLY A 149 -18.41 0.82 -14.22
CA GLY A 149 -19.31 -0.24 -13.75
C GLY A 149 -19.58 -0.15 -12.24
N LEU A 150 -18.53 0.10 -11.43
CA LEU A 150 -18.67 0.33 -9.99
C LEU A 150 -19.58 1.53 -9.67
N HIS A 151 -19.37 2.68 -10.33
CA HIS A 151 -20.22 3.86 -10.14
C HIS A 151 -21.70 3.57 -10.43
N ARG A 152 -21.98 2.84 -11.51
CA ARG A 152 -23.35 2.46 -11.91
C ARG A 152 -23.99 1.48 -10.94
N ALA A 153 -23.26 0.44 -10.56
CA ALA A 153 -23.71 -0.53 -9.56
C ALA A 153 -24.01 0.14 -8.21
N ALA A 154 -23.15 1.06 -7.77
CA ALA A 154 -23.35 1.85 -6.56
C ALA A 154 -24.62 2.71 -6.63
N ALA A 155 -24.83 3.44 -7.73
CA ALA A 155 -26.03 4.26 -7.94
C ALA A 155 -27.32 3.43 -7.95
N ARG A 156 -27.24 2.19 -8.45
CA ARG A 156 -28.37 1.24 -8.46
C ARG A 156 -28.64 0.69 -7.05
N ARG A 157 -27.58 0.32 -6.33
CA ARG A 157 -27.67 -0.31 -4.99
C ARG A 157 -28.11 0.69 -3.92
N TRP A 158 -27.63 1.94 -4.00
CA TRP A 158 -27.88 3.02 -3.04
C TRP A 158 -28.48 4.26 -3.75
N PRO A 159 -29.73 4.17 -4.23
CA PRO A 159 -30.41 5.34 -4.80
C PRO A 159 -30.64 6.42 -3.73
N PRO A 160 -30.97 7.67 -4.10
CA PRO A 160 -31.17 8.75 -3.15
C PRO A 160 -32.12 8.36 -2.02
N GLY A 161 -31.66 8.52 -0.77
CA GLY A 161 -32.41 8.17 0.45
C GLY A 161 -32.20 6.75 0.97
N VAL A 162 -31.47 5.90 0.25
CA VAL A 162 -31.01 4.60 0.75
C VAL A 162 -29.65 4.79 1.42
N PRO A 163 -29.48 4.35 2.72
CA PRO A 163 -28.22 4.48 3.42
C PRO A 163 -27.17 3.52 2.85
N GLY A 164 -25.90 3.94 2.87
CA GLY A 164 -24.77 3.22 2.32
C GLY A 164 -24.17 3.86 1.08
N GLY A 165 -23.10 3.29 0.54
CA GLY A 165 -22.44 3.85 -0.64
C GLY A 165 -21.03 3.35 -0.89
N VAL A 166 -20.27 4.16 -1.61
CA VAL A 166 -18.86 3.93 -1.93
C VAL A 166 -18.01 5.06 -1.38
N LEU A 167 -17.04 4.71 -0.56
CA LEU A 167 -15.92 5.55 -0.17
C LEU A 167 -14.78 5.29 -1.15
N PHE A 168 -14.55 6.22 -2.09
CA PHE A 168 -13.34 6.22 -2.90
C PHE A 168 -12.20 6.74 -2.04
N TRP A 169 -11.19 5.91 -1.84
CA TRP A 169 -10.02 6.25 -1.04
C TRP A 169 -8.78 6.17 -1.93
N ASP A 170 -8.30 7.34 -2.35
CA ASP A 170 -7.23 7.42 -3.32
C ASP A 170 -5.91 7.84 -2.66
N HIS A 171 -4.89 7.06 -2.95
CA HIS A 171 -3.50 7.28 -2.56
C HIS A 171 -2.72 8.03 -3.63
N ASP A 172 -3.20 7.94 -4.87
CA ASP A 172 -2.65 8.59 -6.05
C ASP A 172 -3.79 9.18 -6.88
N LEU A 173 -3.53 10.30 -7.54
CA LEU A 173 -4.46 10.96 -8.44
C LEU A 173 -3.78 11.24 -9.79
N PHE A 174 -4.52 11.73 -10.79
CA PHE A 174 -4.04 11.91 -12.16
C PHE A 174 -2.86 12.89 -12.28
N GLY A 175 -2.86 13.97 -11.50
CA GLY A 175 -1.81 14.98 -11.51
C GLY A 175 -0.53 14.50 -10.86
N THR A 176 -0.65 13.87 -9.70
CA THR A 176 0.48 13.38 -8.90
C THR A 176 1.07 12.08 -9.45
N CYS A 177 0.27 11.24 -10.15
CA CYS A 177 0.73 9.96 -10.69
C CYS A 177 1.32 10.11 -12.11
N ALA A 178 2.53 10.64 -12.22
CA ALA A 178 3.22 10.84 -13.52
C ALA A 178 4.06 9.61 -13.93
N ILE A 179 3.40 8.47 -14.12
CA ILE A 179 4.05 7.23 -14.57
C ILE A 179 4.17 7.22 -16.10
N PHE A 180 5.33 6.79 -16.60
CA PHE A 180 5.61 6.64 -18.01
C PHE A 180 6.02 5.19 -18.30
N GLU A 181 5.41 4.60 -19.35
CA GLU A 181 5.79 3.31 -19.93
C GLU A 181 6.16 3.55 -21.42
N ASP A 182 7.29 3.05 -21.85
CA ASP A 182 7.80 3.22 -23.23
C ASP A 182 7.80 4.68 -23.73
N GLY A 183 8.05 5.63 -22.83
CA GLY A 183 8.06 7.07 -23.14
C GLY A 183 6.69 7.72 -23.26
N ALA A 184 5.61 6.97 -23.06
CA ALA A 184 4.24 7.49 -23.03
C ALA A 184 3.69 7.51 -21.59
N ARG A 185 2.91 8.56 -21.26
CA ARG A 185 2.23 8.64 -19.97
C ARG A 185 1.13 7.59 -19.87
N VAL A 186 1.09 6.86 -18.77
CA VAL A 186 0.14 5.77 -18.52
C VAL A 186 -1.26 6.31 -18.24
N TYR A 187 -1.35 7.41 -17.50
CA TYR A 187 -2.61 8.10 -17.16
C TYR A 187 -2.64 9.50 -17.75
N PRO A 188 -3.83 10.07 -18.01
CA PRO A 188 -3.92 11.48 -18.40
C PRO A 188 -3.43 12.39 -17.25
N PRO A 189 -2.97 13.62 -17.54
CA PRO A 189 -2.49 14.55 -16.50
C PRO A 189 -3.62 15.08 -15.60
N SER A 190 -4.85 14.94 -16.02
CA SER A 190 -6.07 15.32 -15.30
C SER A 190 -7.25 14.49 -15.80
N PRO A 191 -8.36 14.39 -15.05
CA PRO A 191 -9.56 13.71 -15.52
C PRO A 191 -10.03 14.25 -16.87
N ASN A 192 -10.53 13.36 -17.71
CA ASN A 192 -11.14 13.70 -19.00
C ASN A 192 -12.52 13.05 -19.13
N GLU A 193 -13.16 13.19 -20.30
CA GLU A 193 -14.52 12.70 -20.54
C GLU A 193 -14.71 11.18 -20.36
N PHE A 194 -13.64 10.40 -20.34
CA PHE A 194 -13.67 8.95 -20.18
C PHE A 194 -13.35 8.49 -18.75
N THR A 195 -12.82 9.38 -17.89
CA THR A 195 -12.39 9.03 -16.53
C THR A 195 -13.51 9.26 -15.52
N PRO A 196 -14.12 8.21 -14.93
CA PRO A 196 -15.10 8.38 -13.87
C PRO A 196 -14.48 9.06 -12.65
N VAL A 197 -15.15 10.08 -12.13
CA VAL A 197 -14.73 10.85 -10.96
C VAL A 197 -15.82 10.76 -9.90
N PRO A 198 -15.47 10.58 -8.60
CA PRO A 198 -16.44 10.59 -7.51
C PRO A 198 -17.30 11.86 -7.47
N GLY A 199 -18.56 11.75 -7.00
CA GLY A 199 -19.49 12.88 -6.89
C GLY A 199 -20.57 12.93 -7.96
N THR A 200 -20.61 11.96 -8.88
CA THR A 200 -21.70 11.83 -9.86
C THR A 200 -23.01 11.33 -9.24
N HIS A 201 -22.94 10.76 -8.03
CA HIS A 201 -24.10 10.24 -7.29
C HIS A 201 -23.99 10.54 -5.79
N PRO A 202 -25.12 10.76 -5.07
CA PRO A 202 -25.11 11.06 -3.63
C PRO A 202 -24.51 9.97 -2.73
N CYS A 203 -24.47 8.72 -3.16
CA CYS A 203 -23.85 7.62 -2.42
C CYS A 203 -22.32 7.63 -2.46
N HIS A 204 -21.69 8.57 -3.14
CA HIS A 204 -20.24 8.66 -3.20
C HIS A 204 -19.70 9.52 -2.05
N ARG A 205 -18.69 9.01 -1.40
CA ARG A 205 -17.77 9.75 -0.54
C ARG A 205 -16.37 9.68 -1.14
N TRP A 206 -15.56 10.69 -0.90
CA TRP A 206 -14.20 10.74 -1.42
C TRP A 206 -13.21 11.06 -0.30
N ALA A 207 -12.18 10.25 -0.20
CA ALA A 207 -11.07 10.45 0.72
C ALA A 207 -9.73 10.37 -0.03
N VAL A 208 -8.77 11.15 0.45
CA VAL A 208 -7.38 11.16 -0.03
C VAL A 208 -6.43 11.13 1.16
N ILE A 209 -5.21 10.64 0.95
CA ILE A 209 -4.27 10.40 2.06
C ILE A 209 -3.51 11.64 2.52
N SER A 210 -3.55 12.74 1.75
CA SER A 210 -2.78 13.95 2.08
C SER A 210 -3.50 15.24 1.70
N PRO A 211 -3.16 16.37 2.35
CA PRO A 211 -3.66 17.68 1.96
C PRO A 211 -3.31 18.08 0.51
N ALA A 212 -2.15 17.63 0.01
CA ALA A 212 -1.75 17.90 -1.37
C ALA A 212 -2.69 17.26 -2.39
N LEU A 213 -3.11 16.01 -2.16
CA LEU A 213 -4.12 15.35 -2.98
C LEU A 213 -5.49 16.02 -2.84
N ALA A 214 -5.87 16.49 -1.65
CA ALA A 214 -7.12 17.23 -1.45
C ALA A 214 -7.12 18.56 -2.24
N GLU A 215 -5.97 19.21 -2.37
CA GLU A 215 -5.84 20.40 -3.21
C GLU A 215 -5.96 20.05 -4.71
N GLU A 216 -5.37 18.94 -5.15
CA GLU A 216 -5.50 18.46 -6.53
C GLU A 216 -6.97 18.19 -6.90
N VAL A 217 -7.75 17.58 -6.00
CA VAL A 217 -9.19 17.29 -6.18
C VAL A 217 -9.99 18.52 -6.56
N LYS A 218 -9.65 19.72 -6.07
CA LYS A 218 -10.36 20.96 -6.40
C LYS A 218 -10.34 21.31 -7.89
N GLY A 219 -9.37 20.78 -8.62
CA GLY A 219 -9.27 20.91 -10.08
C GLY A 219 -10.13 19.91 -10.86
N TYR A 220 -10.81 18.97 -10.19
CA TYR A 220 -11.57 17.91 -10.84
C TYR A 220 -13.01 18.34 -11.15
N PRO A 221 -13.65 17.75 -12.19
CA PRO A 221 -15.01 18.11 -12.60
C PRO A 221 -16.08 17.53 -11.67
N THR A 222 -16.01 17.84 -10.40
CA THR A 222 -16.93 17.38 -9.35
C THR A 222 -17.21 18.52 -8.35
N ARG A 223 -18.32 18.38 -7.61
CA ARG A 223 -18.64 19.24 -6.47
C ARG A 223 -18.39 18.54 -5.14
N LEU A 224 -18.00 17.26 -5.19
CA LEU A 224 -17.69 16.49 -3.98
C LEU A 224 -16.30 16.90 -3.47
N GLU A 225 -16.28 17.37 -2.24
CA GLU A 225 -15.01 17.63 -1.54
C GLU A 225 -14.41 16.33 -1.03
N ALA A 226 -13.08 16.20 -1.17
CA ALA A 226 -12.38 15.05 -0.61
C ALA A 226 -12.00 15.31 0.87
N THR A 227 -12.26 14.33 1.72
CA THR A 227 -11.78 14.31 3.11
C THR A 227 -10.35 13.80 3.16
N THR A 228 -9.46 14.47 3.89
CA THR A 228 -8.12 13.93 4.13
C THR A 228 -8.19 12.86 5.22
N LEU A 229 -7.87 11.62 4.84
CA LEU A 229 -7.76 10.48 5.73
C LEU A 229 -6.31 9.95 5.66
N PRO A 230 -5.50 10.20 6.69
CA PRO A 230 -4.12 9.76 6.68
C PRO A 230 -4.02 8.23 6.69
N ASN A 231 -2.90 7.72 6.21
CA ASN A 231 -2.58 6.31 6.38
C ASN A 231 -2.56 5.94 7.87
N VAL A 232 -2.98 4.73 8.21
CA VAL A 232 -2.88 4.21 9.57
C VAL A 232 -1.67 3.30 9.65
N LEU A 233 -0.85 3.49 10.67
CA LEU A 233 0.34 2.68 10.90
C LEU A 233 0.01 1.44 11.72
N PRO A 234 0.77 0.34 11.55
CA PRO A 234 0.57 -0.84 12.38
C PRO A 234 0.92 -0.54 13.83
N THR A 235 0.21 -1.18 14.74
CA THR A 235 0.56 -1.13 16.17
C THR A 235 1.66 -2.15 16.44
N PRO A 236 2.88 -1.76 16.83
CA PRO A 236 3.95 -2.70 17.13
C PRO A 236 3.53 -3.68 18.21
N ALA A 237 3.88 -4.96 18.04
CA ALA A 237 3.65 -5.95 19.06
C ALA A 237 4.41 -5.59 20.36
N PRO A 238 3.75 -5.63 21.52
CA PRO A 238 4.40 -5.32 22.80
C PRO A 238 5.43 -6.38 23.19
N GLU A 239 5.26 -7.60 22.67
CA GLU A 239 6.13 -8.74 22.94
C GLU A 239 7.33 -8.75 21.98
N GLY A 240 8.48 -9.18 22.49
CA GLY A 240 9.68 -9.37 21.67
C GLY A 240 9.54 -10.59 20.73
N PRO A 241 10.55 -10.84 19.87
CA PRO A 241 10.55 -11.98 18.97
C PRO A 241 10.38 -13.32 19.70
N GLY A 242 9.46 -14.16 19.19
CA GLY A 242 9.18 -15.51 19.66
C GLY A 242 9.64 -16.59 18.68
N ASP A 243 9.16 -17.85 18.87
CA ASP A 243 9.59 -19.02 18.10
C ASP A 243 9.43 -18.90 16.59
N ARG A 244 8.35 -18.24 16.11
CA ARG A 244 8.14 -18.02 14.67
C ARG A 244 9.24 -17.15 14.05
N HIS A 245 9.74 -16.18 14.78
CA HIS A 245 10.83 -15.30 14.37
C HIS A 245 12.16 -16.04 14.28
N ALA A 246 12.47 -16.87 15.30
CA ALA A 246 13.66 -17.72 15.28
C ALA A 246 13.63 -18.72 14.12
N SER A 247 12.45 -19.32 13.86
CA SER A 247 12.24 -20.24 12.74
C SER A 247 12.39 -19.53 11.39
N PHE A 248 11.86 -18.32 11.25
CA PHE A 248 12.00 -17.50 10.03
C PHE A 248 13.48 -17.21 9.71
N LEU A 249 14.27 -16.80 10.70
CA LEU A 249 15.69 -16.54 10.54
C LEU A 249 16.46 -17.82 10.15
N ALA A 250 16.23 -18.91 10.88
CA ALA A 250 16.88 -20.20 10.64
C ALA A 250 16.58 -20.74 9.23
N GLN A 251 15.33 -20.64 8.77
CA GLN A 251 14.91 -21.09 7.44
C GLN A 251 15.56 -20.31 6.30
N ARG A 252 16.09 -19.11 6.59
CA ARG A 252 16.81 -18.25 5.63
C ARG A 252 18.32 -18.22 5.83
N GLY A 253 18.84 -19.01 6.77
CA GLY A 253 20.27 -19.02 7.10
C GLY A 253 20.76 -17.72 7.73
N LEU A 254 19.84 -16.93 8.31
CA LEU A 254 20.17 -15.67 8.96
C LEU A 254 20.52 -15.88 10.42
N ALA A 255 21.69 -15.44 10.84
CA ALA A 255 22.11 -15.53 12.23
C ALA A 255 21.33 -14.52 13.11
N PRO A 256 20.81 -14.93 14.28
CA PRO A 256 19.91 -14.10 15.10
C PRO A 256 20.59 -12.88 15.74
N ASP A 257 21.91 -12.84 15.79
CA ASP A 257 22.72 -11.76 16.35
C ASP A 257 23.14 -10.71 15.31
N ARG A 258 22.88 -10.96 14.02
CA ARG A 258 23.16 -9.99 12.95
C ARG A 258 22.08 -8.91 12.87
N PRO A 259 22.45 -7.62 12.75
CA PRO A 259 21.49 -6.56 12.53
C PRO A 259 20.72 -6.77 11.22
N LEU A 260 19.40 -6.55 11.24
CA LEU A 260 18.56 -6.63 10.05
C LEU A 260 18.27 -5.23 9.51
N LEU A 261 18.61 -5.00 8.25
CA LEU A 261 18.19 -3.80 7.52
C LEU A 261 16.95 -4.13 6.72
N LEU A 262 15.88 -3.36 6.92
CA LEU A 262 14.64 -3.52 6.18
C LEU A 262 14.53 -2.50 5.06
N VAL A 263 14.15 -2.96 3.88
CA VAL A 263 13.80 -2.14 2.72
C VAL A 263 12.30 -2.34 2.44
N PRO A 264 11.41 -1.58 3.11
CA PRO A 264 9.97 -1.82 3.09
C PRO A 264 9.31 -1.25 1.84
N VAL A 265 9.79 -1.68 0.66
CA VAL A 265 9.28 -1.22 -0.63
C VAL A 265 9.17 -2.39 -1.62
N ARG A 266 8.34 -2.20 -2.62
CA ARG A 266 8.26 -3.06 -3.80
C ARG A 266 9.55 -2.94 -4.63
N VAL A 267 9.89 -4.01 -5.37
CA VAL A 267 10.98 -3.95 -6.35
C VAL A 267 10.46 -3.29 -7.63
N PHE A 268 10.43 -1.97 -7.60
CA PHE A 268 9.94 -1.13 -8.69
C PHE A 268 10.87 0.06 -8.89
N GLN A 269 11.05 0.49 -10.14
CA GLN A 269 12.11 1.42 -10.54
C GLN A 269 12.20 2.67 -9.65
N VAL A 270 11.06 3.31 -9.33
CA VAL A 270 11.04 4.56 -8.55
C VAL A 270 11.38 4.37 -7.06
N LYS A 271 11.42 3.11 -6.58
CA LYS A 271 11.72 2.80 -5.18
C LYS A 271 13.22 2.70 -4.86
N GLY A 272 14.09 2.71 -5.88
CA GLY A 272 15.54 2.82 -5.72
C GLY A 272 16.19 1.72 -4.88
N VAL A 273 15.75 0.46 -5.04
CA VAL A 273 16.29 -0.68 -4.28
C VAL A 273 17.79 -0.84 -4.51
N GLU A 274 18.29 -0.51 -5.72
CA GLU A 274 19.72 -0.50 -6.01
C GLU A 274 20.51 0.43 -5.09
N ILE A 275 19.96 1.59 -4.73
CA ILE A 275 20.62 2.54 -3.79
C ILE A 275 20.70 1.93 -2.39
N ALA A 276 19.66 1.23 -1.95
CA ALA A 276 19.68 0.50 -0.69
C ALA A 276 20.76 -0.61 -0.69
N VAL A 277 20.91 -1.33 -1.80
CA VAL A 277 21.96 -2.37 -1.96
C VAL A 277 23.34 -1.75 -1.95
N GLU A 278 23.57 -0.64 -2.65
CA GLU A 278 24.85 0.09 -2.63
C GLU A 278 25.20 0.58 -1.22
N MET A 279 24.23 1.15 -0.50
CA MET A 279 24.42 1.56 0.89
C MET A 279 24.72 0.38 1.81
N PHE A 280 24.01 -0.74 1.63
CA PHE A 280 24.24 -1.97 2.37
C PHE A 280 25.65 -2.52 2.15
N ALA A 281 26.13 -2.58 0.90
CA ALA A 281 27.49 -3.02 0.59
C ALA A 281 28.55 -2.15 1.26
N GLU A 282 28.36 -0.83 1.27
CA GLU A 282 29.24 0.09 1.97
C GLU A 282 29.22 -0.11 3.49
N MET A 283 28.04 -0.39 4.07
CA MET A 283 27.93 -0.74 5.50
C MET A 283 28.69 -2.02 5.81
N GLN A 284 28.62 -3.05 4.96
CA GLN A 284 29.40 -4.29 5.13
C GLN A 284 30.91 -4.02 5.08
N ARG A 285 31.36 -3.20 4.12
CA ARG A 285 32.77 -2.79 4.02
C ARG A 285 33.25 -2.11 5.31
N ILE A 286 32.48 -1.14 5.82
CA ILE A 286 32.81 -0.43 7.07
C ILE A 286 32.81 -1.39 8.26
N CYS A 287 31.85 -2.33 8.33
CA CYS A 287 31.82 -3.34 9.40
C CYS A 287 33.06 -4.23 9.37
N ALA A 288 33.49 -4.68 8.19
CA ALA A 288 34.70 -5.48 8.03
C ALA A 288 35.97 -4.71 8.51
N GLU A 289 36.09 -3.43 8.17
CA GLU A 289 37.20 -2.58 8.63
C GLU A 289 37.18 -2.38 10.16
N ARG A 290 36.00 -2.29 10.75
CA ARG A 290 35.83 -2.12 12.22
C ARG A 290 35.86 -3.43 13.02
N GLY A 291 35.87 -4.60 12.35
CA GLY A 291 35.73 -5.90 13.00
C GLY A 291 34.36 -6.08 13.68
N ALA A 292 33.31 -5.42 13.17
CA ALA A 292 31.96 -5.45 13.71
C ALA A 292 31.07 -6.45 12.93
N PRO A 293 30.01 -7.00 13.56
CA PRO A 293 29.05 -7.85 12.85
C PRO A 293 28.42 -7.12 11.67
N ALA A 294 28.50 -7.71 10.48
CA ALA A 294 27.89 -7.15 9.29
C ALA A 294 26.36 -7.38 9.28
N PRO A 295 25.55 -6.40 8.86
CA PRO A 295 24.10 -6.56 8.75
C PRO A 295 23.69 -7.52 7.64
N CYS A 296 22.39 -7.92 7.63
CA CYS A 296 21.69 -8.55 6.51
C CYS A 296 20.65 -7.60 5.97
N LEU A 297 20.36 -7.65 4.65
CA LEU A 297 19.36 -6.82 3.99
C LEU A 297 18.12 -7.65 3.65
N LEU A 298 16.95 -7.21 4.09
CA LEU A 298 15.65 -7.81 3.74
C LEU A 298 14.83 -6.80 2.90
N VAL A 299 14.58 -7.15 1.64
CA VAL A 299 13.76 -6.37 0.72
C VAL A 299 12.36 -6.96 0.69
N PHE A 300 11.34 -6.14 0.94
CA PHE A 300 9.95 -6.61 1.08
C PHE A 300 9.35 -7.08 -0.25
N GLY A 301 9.69 -6.42 -1.36
CA GLY A 301 9.14 -6.69 -2.69
C GLY A 301 9.64 -7.96 -3.35
N SER A 302 8.96 -8.34 -4.43
CA SER A 302 9.32 -9.45 -5.30
C SER A 302 10.10 -8.97 -6.53
N LEU A 303 11.06 -9.78 -6.98
CA LEU A 303 11.78 -9.57 -8.24
C LEU A 303 10.88 -9.75 -9.48
N ASP A 304 9.69 -10.35 -9.32
CA ASP A 304 8.72 -10.56 -10.40
C ASP A 304 7.83 -9.33 -10.68
N GLU A 305 7.89 -8.30 -9.83
CA GLU A 305 7.03 -7.13 -9.94
C GLU A 305 7.39 -6.22 -11.13
N ASP A 306 8.68 -6.05 -11.40
CA ASP A 306 9.23 -5.29 -12.53
C ASP A 306 10.48 -6.02 -13.06
N PRO A 307 10.33 -7.02 -13.92
CA PRO A 307 11.44 -7.86 -14.36
C PRO A 307 12.60 -7.11 -15.03
N PRO A 308 12.40 -6.03 -15.83
CA PRO A 308 13.49 -5.21 -16.34
C PRO A 308 14.32 -4.55 -15.23
N TYR A 309 13.64 -3.96 -14.24
CA TYR A 309 14.31 -3.32 -13.10
C TYR A 309 14.94 -4.35 -12.14
N ALA A 310 14.27 -5.48 -11.90
CA ALA A 310 14.80 -6.57 -11.10
C ALA A 310 16.16 -7.06 -11.62
N LYS A 311 16.35 -7.15 -12.94
CA LYS A 311 17.65 -7.48 -13.55
C LYS A 311 18.74 -6.48 -13.16
N LYS A 312 18.42 -5.18 -13.15
CA LYS A 312 19.35 -4.13 -12.70
C LYS A 312 19.74 -4.34 -11.24
N VAL A 313 18.73 -4.56 -10.37
CA VAL A 313 18.98 -4.78 -8.93
C VAL A 313 19.85 -6.02 -8.70
N VAL A 314 19.52 -7.12 -9.35
CA VAL A 314 20.32 -8.37 -9.26
C VAL A 314 21.75 -8.16 -9.75
N SER A 315 21.94 -7.41 -10.86
CA SER A 315 23.28 -7.06 -11.36
C SER A 315 24.10 -6.31 -10.31
N VAL A 316 23.50 -5.29 -9.67
CA VAL A 316 24.15 -4.52 -8.59
C VAL A 316 24.51 -5.42 -7.40
N VAL A 317 23.60 -6.32 -6.97
CA VAL A 317 23.86 -7.30 -5.91
C VAL A 317 25.07 -8.18 -6.23
N GLN A 318 25.17 -8.65 -7.48
CA GLN A 318 26.28 -9.50 -7.94
C GLN A 318 27.60 -8.73 -8.07
N GLU A 319 27.56 -7.54 -8.67
CA GLU A 319 28.75 -6.68 -8.86
C GLU A 319 29.37 -6.27 -7.52
N LEU A 320 28.55 -6.05 -6.50
CA LEU A 320 28.99 -5.72 -5.14
C LEU A 320 29.31 -6.94 -4.27
N ASN A 321 29.10 -8.17 -4.77
CA ASN A 321 29.33 -9.45 -4.09
C ASN A 321 28.60 -9.56 -2.73
N VAL A 322 27.33 -9.13 -2.67
CA VAL A 322 26.51 -9.15 -1.43
C VAL A 322 25.33 -10.12 -1.50
N GLN A 323 25.28 -11.00 -2.50
CA GLN A 323 24.15 -11.90 -2.76
C GLN A 323 23.80 -12.84 -1.60
N ASP A 324 24.77 -13.23 -0.78
CA ASP A 324 24.56 -14.14 0.34
C ASP A 324 23.88 -13.48 1.55
N ASP A 325 23.84 -12.16 1.56
CA ASP A 325 23.33 -11.34 2.67
C ASP A 325 22.12 -10.47 2.28
N VAL A 326 21.65 -10.58 1.04
CA VAL A 326 20.45 -9.89 0.53
C VAL A 326 19.32 -10.90 0.33
N VAL A 327 18.20 -10.69 1.01
CA VAL A 327 17.01 -11.56 0.93
C VAL A 327 15.84 -10.76 0.38
N PHE A 328 15.27 -11.22 -0.73
CA PHE A 328 13.99 -10.74 -1.26
C PHE A 328 12.87 -11.60 -0.67
N LEU A 329 11.85 -10.95 -0.07
CA LEU A 329 10.80 -11.65 0.67
C LEU A 329 9.61 -12.07 -0.20
N ASP A 330 9.60 -11.69 -1.50
CA ASP A 330 8.51 -11.98 -2.44
C ASP A 330 7.14 -11.49 -1.97
N GLY A 331 7.11 -10.28 -1.42
CA GLY A 331 5.96 -9.68 -0.78
C GLY A 331 5.88 -10.01 0.72
N VAL A 332 5.30 -9.08 1.48
CA VAL A 332 5.07 -9.21 2.92
C VAL A 332 3.57 -9.43 3.13
N PRO A 333 3.16 -10.59 3.73
CA PRO A 333 1.74 -10.91 3.90
C PRO A 333 1.04 -9.95 4.87
N LEU A 334 -0.29 -9.93 4.84
CA LEU A 334 -1.09 -9.14 5.79
C LEU A 334 -1.09 -9.73 7.20
N SER A 335 -0.83 -11.04 7.33
CA SER A 335 -0.71 -11.75 8.60
C SER A 335 0.38 -12.81 8.52
N SER A 336 1.15 -12.95 9.58
CA SER A 336 2.22 -13.95 9.67
C SER A 336 1.66 -15.37 9.63
N HIS A 337 2.16 -16.20 8.73
CA HIS A 337 1.69 -17.58 8.55
C HIS A 337 2.81 -18.50 8.03
N GLN A 338 2.55 -19.80 7.99
CA GLN A 338 3.40 -20.77 7.30
C GLN A 338 2.89 -21.01 5.88
N ASP A 339 3.80 -20.97 4.89
CA ASP A 339 3.48 -21.35 3.52
C ASP A 339 3.27 -22.88 3.40
N ALA A 340 2.86 -23.35 2.21
CA ALA A 340 2.63 -24.77 1.94
C ALA A 340 3.86 -25.66 2.18
N ALA A 341 5.07 -25.10 2.22
CA ALA A 341 6.30 -25.80 2.56
C ALA A 341 6.65 -25.73 4.06
N GLY A 342 5.77 -25.17 4.89
CA GLY A 342 5.97 -25.01 6.33
C GLY A 342 6.97 -23.89 6.68
N ARG A 343 7.29 -23.01 5.72
CA ARG A 343 8.20 -21.90 5.94
C ARG A 343 7.42 -20.67 6.42
N TRP A 344 7.95 -20.01 7.44
CA TRP A 344 7.35 -18.79 7.95
C TRP A 344 7.46 -17.63 6.94
N ARG A 345 6.32 -17.01 6.70
CA ARG A 345 6.15 -15.71 6.04
C ARG A 345 5.71 -14.74 7.12
N LEU A 346 6.54 -13.76 7.44
CA LEU A 346 6.25 -12.78 8.49
C LEU A 346 5.60 -11.54 7.88
N ASP A 347 4.64 -10.99 8.61
CA ASP A 347 4.03 -9.71 8.29
C ASP A 347 4.94 -8.54 8.68
N GLU A 348 4.50 -7.33 8.36
CA GLU A 348 5.23 -6.10 8.62
C GLU A 348 5.53 -5.90 10.12
N ILE A 349 4.58 -6.25 11.00
CA ILE A 349 4.73 -6.07 12.45
C ILE A 349 5.85 -6.98 12.98
N ASP A 350 5.85 -8.23 12.58
CA ASP A 350 6.86 -9.19 12.98
C ASP A 350 8.26 -8.83 12.42
N LEU A 351 8.33 -8.35 11.19
CA LEU A 351 9.59 -7.88 10.59
C LEU A 351 10.15 -6.66 11.32
N LEU A 352 9.30 -5.71 11.71
CA LEU A 352 9.70 -4.55 12.52
C LEU A 352 10.17 -4.98 13.92
N ALA A 353 9.50 -5.95 14.54
CA ALA A 353 9.92 -6.51 15.84
C ALA A 353 11.31 -7.18 15.76
N LEU A 354 11.57 -7.95 14.69
CA LEU A 354 12.89 -8.53 14.43
C LEU A 354 13.96 -7.46 14.18
N CYS A 355 13.66 -6.45 13.38
CA CYS A 355 14.57 -5.34 13.11
C CYS A 355 14.98 -4.65 14.41
N ARG A 356 14.00 -4.30 15.24
CA ARG A 356 14.24 -3.69 16.56
C ARG A 356 15.10 -4.58 17.45
N ALA A 357 14.75 -5.86 17.57
CA ALA A 357 15.45 -6.81 18.45
C ALA A 357 16.90 -7.06 18.01
N SER A 358 17.17 -7.10 16.71
CA SER A 358 18.52 -7.25 16.16
C SER A 358 19.39 -5.98 16.26
N GLY A 359 18.79 -4.85 16.69
CA GLY A 359 19.44 -3.54 16.63
C GLY A 359 19.69 -3.06 15.20
N GLY A 360 18.75 -3.37 14.32
CA GLY A 360 18.78 -3.05 12.90
C GLY A 360 18.33 -1.62 12.57
N ALA A 361 17.99 -1.40 11.30
CA ALA A 361 17.55 -0.11 10.76
C ALA A 361 16.64 -0.28 9.55
N VAL A 362 16.00 0.82 9.11
CA VAL A 362 15.23 0.87 7.86
C VAL A 362 15.99 1.69 6.82
N LEU A 363 16.02 1.21 5.58
CA LEU A 363 16.51 1.94 4.42
C LEU A 363 15.31 2.27 3.52
N PHE A 364 15.10 3.55 3.26
CA PHE A 364 14.06 4.03 2.35
C PHE A 364 14.69 4.96 1.33
N THR A 365 14.90 4.45 0.12
CA THR A 365 15.80 5.05 -0.86
C THR A 365 15.14 5.34 -2.21
N PRO A 366 14.00 6.10 -2.26
CA PRO A 366 13.42 6.47 -3.55
C PRO A 366 14.48 7.17 -4.42
N ASN A 367 14.48 6.85 -5.72
CA ASN A 367 15.46 7.42 -6.65
C ASN A 367 14.95 8.66 -7.41
N THR A 368 13.72 9.08 -7.11
CA THR A 368 13.11 10.30 -7.68
C THR A 368 12.43 11.10 -6.56
N SER A 369 12.53 12.43 -6.65
CA SER A 369 12.00 13.33 -5.60
C SER A 369 10.47 13.42 -5.57
N ASP A 370 9.78 13.12 -6.69
CA ASP A 370 8.40 13.56 -6.91
C ASP A 370 7.35 12.43 -6.91
N VAL A 371 7.78 11.17 -6.70
CA VAL A 371 6.89 10.00 -6.82
C VAL A 371 6.32 9.54 -5.48
N GLU A 372 6.93 9.93 -4.37
CA GLU A 372 6.43 9.56 -3.05
C GLU A 372 5.40 10.58 -2.56
N SER A 373 4.15 10.13 -2.42
CA SER A 373 3.07 10.96 -1.85
C SER A 373 3.15 11.08 -0.32
N VAL A 374 3.74 10.07 0.35
CA VAL A 374 3.95 10.04 1.81
C VAL A 374 5.29 9.41 2.17
N GLY A 375 5.63 8.25 1.57
CA GLY A 375 6.85 7.48 1.87
C GLY A 375 6.84 6.86 3.28
N LEU A 376 6.32 5.65 3.43
CA LEU A 376 6.08 5.04 4.76
C LEU A 376 7.33 4.49 5.45
N GLY A 377 8.45 4.31 4.75
CA GLY A 377 9.66 3.73 5.34
C GLY A 377 10.12 4.44 6.63
N PRO A 378 10.28 5.78 6.64
CA PRO A 378 10.63 6.50 7.87
C PRO A 378 9.57 6.37 8.97
N ALA A 379 8.28 6.26 8.62
CA ALA A 379 7.20 6.05 9.60
C ALA A 379 7.34 4.68 10.28
N LEU A 380 7.60 3.63 9.50
CA LEU A 380 7.81 2.27 10.01
C LEU A 380 9.05 2.21 10.93
N ALA A 381 10.14 2.88 10.56
CA ALA A 381 11.32 3.00 11.41
C ALA A 381 10.99 3.70 12.74
N ALA A 382 10.24 4.80 12.68
CA ALA A 382 9.88 5.59 13.85
C ALA A 382 8.98 4.80 14.82
N ILE A 383 7.95 4.08 14.34
CA ILE A 383 7.09 3.26 15.23
C ILE A 383 7.85 2.08 15.84
N ALA A 384 8.84 1.53 15.12
CA ALA A 384 9.72 0.50 15.63
C ALA A 384 10.84 1.03 16.54
N GLU A 385 11.02 2.36 16.62
CA GLU A 385 12.11 3.04 17.35
C GLU A 385 13.49 2.52 16.91
N VAL A 386 13.68 2.39 15.58
CA VAL A 386 14.95 2.01 14.97
C VAL A 386 15.49 3.16 14.09
N PRO A 387 16.82 3.27 13.90
CA PRO A 387 17.38 4.22 12.96
C PRO A 387 16.86 4.05 11.54
N CYS A 388 16.83 5.14 10.78
CA CYS A 388 16.43 5.16 9.38
C CYS A 388 17.45 5.92 8.55
N ALA A 389 17.70 5.44 7.32
CA ALA A 389 18.33 6.25 6.29
C ALA A 389 17.36 6.46 5.13
N VAL A 390 17.36 7.67 4.58
CA VAL A 390 16.40 8.07 3.55
C VAL A 390 17.09 8.88 2.45
N THR A 391 16.76 8.59 1.18
CA THR A 391 17.01 9.54 0.08
C THR A 391 15.94 10.62 0.14
N GLU A 392 16.34 11.89 0.07
CA GLU A 392 15.41 13.02 0.18
C GLU A 392 14.37 13.02 -0.94
N TYR A 393 13.12 13.27 -0.58
CA TYR A 393 12.00 13.44 -1.50
C TYR A 393 11.10 14.62 -1.06
N ALA A 394 10.30 15.14 -1.98
CA ALA A 394 9.65 16.44 -1.84
C ALA A 394 8.81 16.61 -0.57
N CYS A 395 7.98 15.63 -0.21
CA CYS A 395 7.08 15.75 0.95
C CYS A 395 7.69 15.29 2.29
N PHE A 396 9.00 14.93 2.34
CA PHE A 396 9.62 14.38 3.54
C PHE A 396 9.51 15.32 4.77
N GLU A 397 9.89 16.58 4.61
CA GLU A 397 9.90 17.54 5.73
C GLU A 397 8.49 17.91 6.20
N ASP A 398 7.52 17.94 5.30
CA ASP A 398 6.13 18.25 5.63
C ASP A 398 5.51 17.17 6.55
N ILE A 399 5.94 15.91 6.39
CA ILE A 399 5.42 14.78 7.14
C ILE A 399 6.24 14.49 8.40
N TYR A 400 7.58 14.38 8.23
CA TYR A 400 8.49 13.93 9.28
C TYR A 400 9.14 15.08 10.04
N GLY A 401 9.03 16.31 9.53
CA GLY A 401 9.60 17.52 10.12
C GLY A 401 11.12 17.67 9.87
N THR A 402 11.58 18.90 10.01
CA THR A 402 12.99 19.26 9.80
C THR A 402 13.94 18.70 10.87
N ARG A 403 13.41 18.21 11.99
CA ARG A 403 14.18 17.68 13.14
C ARG A 403 14.19 16.15 13.21
N SER A 404 13.75 15.48 12.14
CA SER A 404 13.81 14.01 12.07
C SER A 404 15.25 13.53 12.27
N SER A 405 15.41 12.42 13.00
CA SER A 405 16.71 11.78 13.23
C SER A 405 17.18 10.89 12.08
N CYS A 406 16.41 10.81 10.98
CA CYS A 406 16.80 10.07 9.80
C CYS A 406 18.14 10.55 9.23
N VAL A 407 18.97 9.61 8.79
CA VAL A 407 20.18 9.89 8.01
C VAL A 407 19.75 10.23 6.58
N ARG A 408 19.77 11.49 6.25
CA ARG A 408 19.31 12.00 4.93
C ARG A 408 20.47 11.96 3.92
N MET A 409 20.12 11.65 2.65
CA MET A 409 21.02 11.63 1.50
C MET A 409 20.34 12.32 0.33
N SER A 410 21.10 13.13 -0.41
CA SER A 410 20.62 13.77 -1.66
C SER A 410 20.96 12.96 -2.91
N GLY A 411 21.82 11.93 -2.79
CA GLY A 411 22.23 11.08 -3.91
C GLY A 411 23.37 10.13 -3.58
N GLY A 412 23.74 9.30 -4.56
CA GLY A 412 24.71 8.19 -4.40
C GLY A 412 26.10 8.61 -3.91
N ALA A 413 26.57 9.83 -4.23
CA ALA A 413 27.87 10.31 -3.75
C ALA A 413 27.96 10.44 -2.20
N GLU A 414 26.83 10.50 -1.52
CA GLU A 414 26.75 10.62 -0.06
C GLU A 414 26.64 9.27 0.65
N ILE A 415 26.49 8.16 -0.09
CA ILE A 415 26.33 6.81 0.47
C ILE A 415 27.40 6.46 1.49
N PRO A 416 28.73 6.67 1.25
CA PRO A 416 29.74 6.29 2.23
C PRO A 416 29.61 7.01 3.58
N ALA A 417 29.31 8.30 3.53
CA ALA A 417 29.13 9.10 4.75
C ALA A 417 27.82 8.73 5.47
N ALA A 418 26.75 8.46 4.71
CA ALA A 418 25.45 8.07 5.26
C ALA A 418 25.51 6.67 5.90
N ALA A 419 26.17 5.71 5.26
CA ALA A 419 26.39 4.36 5.77
C ALA A 419 27.14 4.40 7.13
N GLY A 420 28.20 5.20 7.22
CA GLY A 420 28.94 5.41 8.46
C GLY A 420 28.07 6.00 9.58
N ARG A 421 27.32 7.07 9.27
CA ARG A 421 26.39 7.68 10.24
C ARG A 421 25.30 6.73 10.71
N LEU A 422 24.71 5.95 9.80
CA LEU A 422 23.67 4.96 10.15
C LEU A 422 24.23 3.88 11.07
N LEU A 423 25.40 3.30 10.76
CA LEU A 423 26.06 2.32 11.63
C LEU A 423 26.37 2.88 13.02
N ASP A 424 26.79 4.13 13.11
CA ASP A 424 27.06 4.77 14.40
C ASP A 424 25.77 4.97 15.21
N LEU A 425 24.66 5.38 14.56
CA LEU A 425 23.33 5.45 15.20
C LEU A 425 22.85 4.09 15.67
N MET A 426 22.97 3.04 14.84
CA MET A 426 22.61 1.66 15.20
C MET A 426 23.40 1.18 16.42
N ALA A 427 24.71 1.43 16.46
CA ALA A 427 25.58 1.06 17.57
C ALA A 427 25.19 1.80 18.86
N ARG A 428 24.98 3.11 18.80
CA ARG A 428 24.55 3.93 19.94
C ARG A 428 23.15 3.52 20.43
N ASN A 429 22.19 3.26 19.52
CA ASN A 429 20.85 2.77 19.89
C ASN A 429 20.93 1.43 20.63
N ARG A 430 21.74 0.49 20.14
CA ARG A 430 21.96 -0.82 20.77
C ARG A 430 22.60 -0.70 22.17
N GLN A 431 23.51 0.27 22.35
CA GLN A 431 24.13 0.57 23.64
C GLN A 431 23.20 1.31 24.61
N GLY A 432 22.01 1.69 24.14
CA GLY A 432 21.04 2.40 24.96
C GLY A 432 21.33 3.86 25.19
N ASP A 433 22.06 4.50 24.26
CA ASP A 433 22.40 5.92 24.31
C ASP A 433 21.13 6.77 24.50
N PRO A 434 21.05 7.59 25.57
CA PRO A 434 19.83 8.31 25.89
C PRO A 434 19.50 9.40 24.87
N GLU A 435 20.48 10.00 24.19
CA GLU A 435 20.22 11.01 23.16
C GLU A 435 19.60 10.40 21.91
N VAL A 436 20.11 9.23 21.48
CA VAL A 436 19.57 8.50 20.32
C VAL A 436 18.15 8.00 20.62
N ARG A 437 17.94 7.40 21.80
CA ARG A 437 16.59 6.93 22.20
C ARG A 437 15.59 8.08 22.27
N GLU A 438 15.98 9.23 22.80
CA GLU A 438 15.13 10.43 22.85
C GLU A 438 14.83 10.97 21.45
N ALA A 439 15.79 10.93 20.53
CA ALA A 439 15.56 11.33 19.14
C ALA A 439 14.56 10.40 18.44
N LEU A 440 14.74 9.08 18.58
CA LEU A 440 13.81 8.08 18.00
C LEU A 440 12.39 8.18 18.62
N ARG A 441 12.30 8.45 19.94
CA ARG A 441 11.01 8.67 20.59
C ARG A 441 10.28 9.92 20.04
N ARG A 442 11.01 11.02 19.82
CA ARG A 442 10.45 12.24 19.19
C ARG A 442 9.94 11.96 17.77
N ASP A 443 10.71 11.22 16.99
CA ASP A 443 10.28 10.82 15.63
C ASP A 443 9.01 9.99 15.69
N ARG A 444 8.92 9.04 16.63
CA ARG A 444 7.70 8.26 16.86
C ARG A 444 6.51 9.14 17.23
N GLU A 445 6.67 10.08 18.15
CA GLU A 445 5.60 11.01 18.54
C GLU A 445 5.15 11.90 17.38
N GLN A 446 6.08 12.35 16.53
CA GLN A 446 5.76 13.12 15.33
C GLN A 446 4.96 12.28 14.34
N VAL A 447 5.39 11.06 14.10
CA VAL A 447 4.75 10.11 13.19
C VAL A 447 3.35 9.72 13.68
N LEU A 448 3.16 9.43 14.96
CA LEU A 448 1.84 9.13 15.53
C LEU A 448 0.86 10.30 15.42
N ARG A 449 1.34 11.54 15.41
CA ARG A 449 0.49 12.71 15.13
C ARG A 449 0.15 12.87 13.65
N ALA A 450 1.11 12.60 12.76
CA ALA A 450 0.90 12.72 11.32
C ALA A 450 -0.02 11.61 10.76
N PHE A 451 -0.01 10.45 11.40
CA PHE A 451 -0.76 9.25 11.01
C PHE A 451 -1.83 8.88 12.07
N ASP A 452 -2.53 9.89 12.56
CA ASP A 452 -3.59 9.73 13.56
C ASP A 452 -4.75 8.91 12.98
N PRO A 453 -5.18 7.81 13.62
CA PRO A 453 -6.32 7.01 13.18
C PRO A 453 -7.69 7.64 13.48
N ASP A 454 -7.78 8.68 14.30
CA ASP A 454 -9.06 9.26 14.73
C ASP A 454 -9.97 9.76 13.58
N PRO A 455 -9.45 10.37 12.48
CA PRO A 455 -10.28 10.71 11.32
C PRO A 455 -10.97 9.48 10.70
N TRP A 456 -10.29 8.33 10.65
CA TRP A 456 -10.86 7.07 10.20
C TRP A 456 -11.95 6.57 11.13
N ARG A 457 -11.70 6.55 12.43
CA ARG A 457 -12.68 6.16 13.45
C ARG A 457 -13.96 6.98 13.36
N LYS A 458 -13.80 8.29 13.18
CA LYS A 458 -14.94 9.20 13.04
C LYS A 458 -15.75 8.86 11.78
N LEU A 459 -15.08 8.73 10.62
CA LEU A 459 -15.76 8.44 9.36
C LEU A 459 -16.48 7.08 9.39
N LEU A 460 -15.82 6.02 9.89
CA LEU A 460 -16.45 4.69 9.96
C LEU A 460 -17.67 4.66 10.89
N ARG A 461 -17.65 5.41 12.00
CA ARG A 461 -18.84 5.58 12.86
C ARG A 461 -19.96 6.33 12.15
N GLU A 462 -19.66 7.43 11.47
CA GLU A 462 -20.66 8.18 10.70
C GLU A 462 -21.30 7.30 9.62
N MET A 463 -20.51 6.47 8.93
CA MET A 463 -20.99 5.52 7.93
C MET A 463 -21.88 4.43 8.57
N ALA A 464 -21.52 3.95 9.74
CA ALA A 464 -22.33 2.97 10.49
C ALA A 464 -23.64 3.57 11.00
N ASP A 465 -23.60 4.79 11.56
CA ASP A 465 -24.78 5.49 12.04
C ASP A 465 -25.80 5.79 10.93
N GLU A 466 -25.33 6.04 9.70
CA GLU A 466 -26.21 6.20 8.53
C GLU A 466 -26.94 4.91 8.19
N VAL A 467 -26.29 3.76 8.30
CA VAL A 467 -26.89 2.44 8.00
C VAL A 467 -27.85 2.00 9.11
N ASP A 468 -27.44 2.19 10.37
CA ASP A 468 -28.28 1.82 11.52
C ASP A 468 -29.51 2.73 11.67
N GLY A 469 -29.52 3.93 11.06
CA GLY A 469 -30.56 4.94 11.13
C GLY A 469 -30.78 5.48 12.55
N PRO A 470 -31.68 6.45 12.80
CA PRO A 470 -32.18 6.76 14.12
C PRO A 470 -33.13 5.63 14.56
N GLY A 471 -32.54 4.47 14.93
CA GLY A 471 -33.30 3.34 15.46
C GLY A 471 -34.00 3.73 16.79
N PRO A 472 -35.18 3.13 17.08
CA PRO A 472 -35.77 3.27 18.41
C PRO A 472 -34.73 2.78 19.41
N ALA A 473 -34.50 3.58 20.47
CA ALA A 473 -33.54 3.32 21.52
C ALA A 473 -33.52 1.81 21.86
N ARG A 474 -32.38 1.16 21.67
CA ARG A 474 -32.20 -0.26 22.01
C ARG A 474 -32.53 -0.41 23.50
N HIS A 475 -33.68 -0.99 23.82
CA HIS A 475 -33.98 -1.41 25.19
C HIS A 475 -32.87 -2.38 25.63
N PRO A 476 -32.32 -2.21 26.85
CA PRO A 476 -31.35 -3.16 27.37
C PRO A 476 -32.01 -4.55 27.37
N ARG A 477 -31.37 -5.53 26.76
CA ARG A 477 -31.76 -6.92 26.84
C ARG A 477 -31.71 -7.31 28.32
N ASN A 478 -32.85 -7.54 28.95
CA ASN A 478 -32.91 -8.18 30.25
C ASN A 478 -32.27 -9.57 30.09
N GLU A 479 -31.14 -9.76 30.76
CA GLU A 479 -30.62 -11.08 31.07
C GLU A 479 -31.64 -11.81 31.95
N VAL A 480 -32.13 -12.95 31.49
CA VAL A 480 -32.78 -13.97 32.30
C VAL A 480 -31.96 -15.23 32.20
#